data_a763fdca0f4029fc0a5a9450bec27980
#
_entry.id   a763fdca0f4029fc0a5a9450bec27980
#
_cell.length_a   1.000
_cell.length_b   1.000
_cell.length_c   1.000
_cell.angle_alpha   90.00
_cell.angle_beta   90.00
_cell.angle_gamma   90.00
#
_symmetry.space_group_name_H-M   'P 1'
#
loop_
_entity.id
_entity.type
_entity.pdbx_description
1 polymer ?
#
loop_
_entity_poly.entity_id
_entity_poly.type
_entity_poly.pdbx_seq_one_letter_code
_entity_poly.pdbx_strand_id
1 'polypeptide(L)'
;RLPAEGIRFCDRQRHAGRVYQALYALATDDKAELCYLHQTLLDGDRKADIDSAKRLKSLQEDSYLDHARSVAIRMFPVSTTIGIAEGIETALSCNQVYGVNTWAVINSGFMKKFRVPAGVKHLIIFADMDKHSATGHAAAFECAHANLLAKNDLVKVSIRWPDNGDFNDMLMNGDQVREQVFYKKVAV
;
A
#
# COMPACT_ATOMS: atom_id res chain seq x y z
N ARG A 1 -11.21 14.86 -7.03
CA ARG A 1 -9.93 14.54 -7.69
C ARG A 1 -8.88 14.35 -6.60
N LEU A 2 -8.43 13.12 -6.39
CA LEU A 2 -7.40 12.81 -5.40
C LEU A 2 -6.03 13.26 -5.94
N PRO A 3 -5.28 14.09 -5.24
CA PRO A 3 -3.94 14.50 -5.64
C PRO A 3 -2.94 13.37 -5.30
N ALA A 4 -2.92 12.33 -6.10
CA ALA A 4 -1.95 11.23 -5.95
C ALA A 4 -0.69 11.55 -6.75
N GLU A 5 0.40 11.82 -6.06
CA GLU A 5 1.72 11.97 -6.67
C GLU A 5 2.27 10.60 -7.10
N GLY A 6 3.14 10.60 -8.11
CA GLY A 6 3.80 9.36 -8.57
C GLY A 6 2.93 8.41 -9.38
N ILE A 7 1.65 8.73 -9.62
CA ILE A 7 0.77 7.95 -10.50
C ILE A 7 0.59 8.68 -11.82
N ARG A 8 0.64 7.92 -12.93
CA ARG A 8 0.43 8.42 -14.28
C ARG A 8 -0.55 7.54 -15.02
N PHE A 9 -1.42 8.16 -15.81
CA PHE A 9 -2.37 7.50 -16.67
C PHE A 9 -1.87 7.53 -18.12
N CYS A 10 -2.04 6.41 -18.84
CA CYS A 10 -1.79 6.26 -20.26
C CYS A 10 -3.08 5.75 -20.91
N ASP A 11 -3.57 6.48 -21.90
CA ASP A 11 -4.81 6.16 -22.61
C ASP A 11 -4.67 5.02 -23.62
N ARG A 12 -3.43 4.73 -24.06
CA ARG A 12 -3.14 3.76 -25.13
C ARG A 12 -1.92 2.91 -24.82
N GLN A 13 -2.08 1.83 -24.08
CA GLN A 13 -1.06 0.83 -23.82
C GLN A 13 -1.29 -0.42 -24.65
N ARG A 14 -0.34 -0.79 -25.51
CA ARG A 14 -0.40 -2.05 -26.24
C ARG A 14 0.00 -3.22 -25.34
N HIS A 15 -0.82 -4.28 -25.35
CA HIS A 15 -0.54 -5.53 -24.66
C HIS A 15 -1.20 -6.70 -25.39
N ALA A 16 -0.43 -7.76 -25.71
CA ALA A 16 -0.91 -8.98 -26.38
C ALA A 16 -1.79 -8.70 -27.60
N GLY A 17 -1.37 -7.75 -28.46
CA GLY A 17 -2.08 -7.39 -29.69
C GLY A 17 -3.33 -6.49 -29.51
N ARG A 18 -3.70 -6.15 -28.27
CA ARG A 18 -4.81 -5.25 -27.94
C ARG A 18 -4.30 -3.92 -27.36
N VAL A 19 -5.16 -2.91 -27.37
CA VAL A 19 -4.90 -1.61 -26.78
C VAL A 19 -5.77 -1.49 -25.52
N TYR A 20 -5.15 -1.17 -24.39
CA TYR A 20 -5.77 -0.90 -23.10
C TYR A 20 -5.41 0.51 -22.64
N GLN A 21 -6.11 0.99 -21.65
CA GLN A 21 -5.63 2.08 -20.81
C GLN A 21 -4.68 1.49 -19.75
N ALA A 22 -3.81 2.30 -19.19
CA ALA A 22 -2.90 1.84 -18.15
C ALA A 22 -2.67 2.90 -17.08
N LEU A 23 -2.53 2.43 -15.85
CA LEU A 23 -2.06 3.22 -14.72
C LEU A 23 -0.65 2.77 -14.38
N TYR A 24 0.26 3.73 -14.28
CA TYR A 24 1.65 3.53 -13.91
C TYR A 24 1.94 4.19 -12.57
N ALA A 25 2.72 3.52 -11.74
CA ALA A 25 3.18 4.08 -10.48
C ALA A 25 4.62 3.65 -10.19
N LEU A 26 5.41 4.57 -9.62
CA LEU A 26 6.77 4.30 -9.20
C LEU A 26 6.80 3.94 -7.71
N ALA A 27 7.45 2.83 -7.38
CA ALA A 27 7.73 2.45 -6.02
C ALA A 27 9.19 2.76 -5.67
N THR A 28 9.38 3.41 -4.53
CA THR A 28 10.69 3.78 -3.99
C THR A 28 10.91 3.17 -2.62
N ASP A 29 12.16 3.00 -2.22
CA ASP A 29 12.56 2.55 -0.89
C ASP A 29 12.68 3.71 0.12
N ASP A 30 13.21 3.43 1.31
CA ASP A 30 13.44 4.41 2.39
C ASP A 30 14.53 5.45 2.07
N LYS A 31 15.34 5.22 1.02
CA LYS A 31 16.34 6.16 0.51
C LYS A 31 15.84 6.99 -0.68
N ALA A 32 14.56 6.82 -1.05
CA ALA A 32 13.93 7.41 -2.23
C ALA A 32 14.48 6.88 -3.58
N GLU A 33 15.20 5.75 -3.57
CA GLU A 33 15.65 5.10 -4.80
C GLU A 33 14.49 4.39 -5.49
N LEU A 34 14.45 4.49 -6.82
CA LEU A 34 13.44 3.83 -7.65
C LEU A 34 13.67 2.31 -7.67
N CYS A 35 12.74 1.55 -7.10
CA CYS A 35 12.83 0.10 -7.02
C CYS A 35 12.00 -0.61 -8.09
N TYR A 36 10.76 -0.17 -8.28
CA TYR A 36 9.84 -0.84 -9.21
C TYR A 36 8.96 0.15 -9.96
N LEU A 37 8.64 -0.22 -11.21
CA LEU A 37 7.53 0.35 -11.97
C LEU A 37 6.33 -0.61 -11.88
N HIS A 38 5.28 -0.15 -11.24
CA HIS A 38 3.99 -0.85 -11.19
C HIS A 38 3.13 -0.41 -12.36
N GLN A 39 2.53 -1.37 -13.07
CA GLN A 39 1.56 -1.15 -14.14
C GLN A 39 0.27 -1.87 -13.82
N THR A 40 -0.87 -1.19 -14.00
CA THR A 40 -2.20 -1.82 -14.02
C THR A 40 -2.86 -1.52 -15.36
N LEU A 41 -3.21 -2.55 -16.12
CA LEU A 41 -3.99 -2.41 -17.34
C LEU A 41 -5.46 -2.24 -16.99
N LEU A 42 -6.12 -1.29 -17.65
CA LEU A 42 -7.50 -0.93 -17.43
C LEU A 42 -8.31 -1.15 -18.71
N ASP A 43 -9.57 -1.54 -18.53
CA ASP A 43 -10.61 -1.58 -19.55
C ASP A 43 -11.75 -0.67 -19.10
N GLY A 44 -11.74 0.56 -19.60
CA GLY A 44 -12.61 1.62 -19.11
C GLY A 44 -12.28 2.03 -17.66
N ASP A 45 -13.26 1.93 -16.78
CA ASP A 45 -13.17 2.34 -15.37
C ASP A 45 -12.71 1.24 -14.40
N ARG A 46 -12.35 0.06 -14.91
CA ARG A 46 -11.98 -1.11 -14.11
C ARG A 46 -10.67 -1.75 -14.57
N LYS A 47 -10.10 -2.56 -13.71
CA LYS A 47 -8.95 -3.40 -14.05
C LYS A 47 -9.35 -4.36 -15.21
N ALA A 48 -8.48 -4.47 -16.23
CA ALA A 48 -8.70 -5.37 -17.35
C ALA A 48 -8.81 -6.82 -16.87
N ASP A 49 -9.78 -7.55 -17.41
CA ASP A 49 -10.01 -8.97 -17.08
C ASP A 49 -9.06 -9.86 -17.91
N ILE A 50 -7.79 -9.83 -17.52
CA ILE A 50 -6.71 -10.65 -18.09
C ILE A 50 -5.73 -11.03 -16.98
N ASP A 51 -5.10 -12.21 -17.08
CA ASP A 51 -4.18 -12.75 -16.07
C ASP A 51 -3.01 -11.82 -15.73
N SER A 52 -2.55 -11.02 -16.67
CA SER A 52 -1.41 -10.10 -16.50
C SER A 52 -1.81 -8.64 -16.42
N ALA A 53 -3.01 -8.32 -15.92
CA ALA A 53 -3.47 -6.94 -15.80
C ALA A 53 -2.59 -6.10 -14.86
N LYS A 54 -2.04 -6.70 -13.80
CA LYS A 54 -1.05 -6.05 -12.91
C LYS A 54 0.34 -6.61 -13.18
N ARG A 55 1.34 -5.72 -13.28
CA ARG A 55 2.74 -6.07 -13.52
C ARG A 55 3.64 -5.22 -12.64
N LEU A 56 4.72 -5.84 -12.18
CA LEU A 56 5.77 -5.19 -11.44
C LEU A 56 7.08 -5.40 -12.18
N LYS A 57 7.70 -4.31 -12.66
CA LYS A 57 8.99 -4.33 -13.35
C LYS A 57 10.06 -3.80 -12.41
N SER A 58 11.11 -4.59 -12.17
CA SER A 58 12.29 -4.15 -11.44
C SER A 58 13.01 -3.03 -12.18
N LEU A 59 13.46 -2.02 -11.44
CA LEU A 59 14.25 -0.87 -11.93
C LEU A 59 15.67 -0.88 -11.37
N GLN A 60 15.99 -1.85 -10.51
CA GLN A 60 17.29 -2.09 -9.90
C GLN A 60 17.68 -3.55 -10.08
N GLU A 61 18.94 -3.86 -9.80
CA GLU A 61 19.42 -5.24 -9.73
C GLU A 61 18.87 -5.98 -8.52
N ASP A 62 18.77 -7.30 -8.61
CA ASP A 62 18.23 -8.16 -7.55
C ASP A 62 19.00 -7.99 -6.23
N SER A 63 20.34 -7.87 -6.30
CA SER A 63 21.20 -7.61 -5.15
C SER A 63 20.83 -6.36 -4.36
N TYR A 64 20.35 -5.30 -5.03
CA TYR A 64 19.84 -4.09 -4.38
C TYR A 64 18.45 -4.32 -3.80
N LEU A 65 17.55 -4.93 -4.58
CA LEU A 65 16.15 -5.12 -4.23
C LEU A 65 15.97 -6.06 -3.03
N ASP A 66 16.84 -7.05 -2.85
CA ASP A 66 16.84 -7.95 -1.70
C ASP A 66 17.03 -7.21 -0.37
N HIS A 67 17.77 -6.10 -0.41
CA HIS A 67 18.09 -5.26 0.75
C HIS A 67 17.25 -3.98 0.85
N ALA A 68 16.45 -3.67 -0.16
CA ALA A 68 15.57 -2.50 -0.17
C ALA A 68 14.51 -2.59 0.95
N ARG A 69 14.37 -1.49 1.71
CA ARG A 69 13.44 -1.40 2.84
C ARG A 69 12.33 -0.42 2.55
N SER A 70 11.18 -0.65 3.16
CA SER A 70 10.04 0.26 3.09
C SER A 70 9.62 0.62 1.66
N VAL A 71 9.73 -0.35 0.73
CA VAL A 71 9.33 -0.15 -0.66
C VAL A 71 7.84 0.14 -0.71
N ALA A 72 7.48 1.31 -1.27
CA ALA A 72 6.11 1.76 -1.39
C ALA A 72 5.91 2.72 -2.56
N ILE A 73 4.71 2.76 -3.08
CA ILE A 73 4.21 3.81 -3.98
C ILE A 73 3.71 4.95 -3.08
N ARG A 74 4.50 6.03 -3.01
CA ARG A 74 4.25 7.18 -2.13
C ARG A 74 3.34 8.19 -2.81
N MET A 75 2.03 7.93 -2.74
CA MET A 75 1.00 8.71 -3.45
C MET A 75 0.68 10.06 -2.79
N PHE A 76 1.03 10.23 -1.53
CA PHE A 76 0.74 11.41 -0.71
C PHE A 76 1.97 11.80 0.11
N PRO A 77 2.09 13.07 0.52
CA PRO A 77 3.19 13.51 1.37
C PRO A 77 3.17 12.83 2.75
N VAL A 78 4.35 12.75 3.38
CA VAL A 78 4.45 12.30 4.78
C VAL A 78 3.72 13.27 5.70
N SER A 79 2.99 12.72 6.68
CA SER A 79 2.37 13.48 7.76
C SER A 79 2.57 12.75 9.09
N THR A 80 2.19 13.37 10.20
CA THR A 80 2.28 12.75 11.54
C THR A 80 1.46 11.46 11.67
N THR A 81 0.43 11.31 10.83
CA THR A 81 -0.34 10.08 10.66
C THR A 81 -0.26 9.67 9.20
N ILE A 82 0.20 8.45 8.92
CA ILE A 82 0.17 7.87 7.58
C ILE A 82 -0.54 6.52 7.59
N GLY A 83 -1.14 6.20 6.46
CA GLY A 83 -1.70 4.88 6.18
C GLY A 83 -0.79 4.09 5.24
N ILE A 84 -0.89 2.77 5.31
CA ILE A 84 -0.41 1.86 4.28
C ILE A 84 -1.48 0.83 3.94
N ALA A 85 -1.56 0.45 2.68
CA ALA A 85 -2.42 -0.62 2.16
C ALA A 85 -1.66 -1.43 1.12
N GLU A 86 -2.12 -2.64 0.79
CA GLU A 86 -1.43 -3.47 -0.20
C GLU A 86 -1.56 -2.86 -1.60
N GLY A 87 -2.77 -2.60 -2.06
CA GLY A 87 -3.07 -2.10 -3.40
C GLY A 87 -3.18 -0.58 -3.50
N ILE A 88 -2.99 -0.05 -4.72
CA ILE A 88 -3.20 1.37 -5.04
C ILE A 88 -4.67 1.74 -4.82
N GLU A 89 -5.57 0.91 -5.30
CA GLU A 89 -7.03 1.10 -5.23
C GLU A 89 -7.47 1.20 -3.76
N THR A 90 -7.04 0.23 -2.93
CA THR A 90 -7.30 0.20 -1.49
C THR A 90 -6.75 1.45 -0.80
N ALA A 91 -5.52 1.85 -1.12
CA ALA A 91 -4.91 3.04 -0.52
C ALA A 91 -5.64 4.35 -0.89
N LEU A 92 -6.13 4.47 -2.12
CA LEU A 92 -6.94 5.63 -2.56
C LEU A 92 -8.30 5.65 -1.87
N SER A 93 -8.97 4.49 -1.74
CA SER A 93 -10.24 4.37 -1.01
C SER A 93 -10.07 4.74 0.47
N CYS A 94 -9.01 4.28 1.12
CA CYS A 94 -8.69 4.64 2.50
C CYS A 94 -8.42 6.15 2.67
N ASN A 95 -7.71 6.77 1.74
CA ASN A 95 -7.51 8.22 1.76
C ASN A 95 -8.85 8.97 1.62
N GLN A 96 -9.71 8.52 0.71
CA GLN A 96 -11.02 9.14 0.47
C GLN A 96 -11.93 9.05 1.69
N VAL A 97 -12.00 7.90 2.35
CA VAL A 97 -12.91 7.63 3.48
C VAL A 97 -12.39 8.25 4.78
N TYR A 98 -11.11 8.12 5.06
CA TYR A 98 -10.54 8.48 6.37
C TYR A 98 -9.73 9.78 6.36
N GLY A 99 -9.48 10.38 5.20
CA GLY A 99 -8.64 11.58 5.08
C GLY A 99 -7.16 11.33 5.45
N VAL A 100 -6.71 10.07 5.46
CA VAL A 100 -5.35 9.68 5.84
C VAL A 100 -4.49 9.53 4.61
N ASN A 101 -3.33 10.20 4.58
CA ASN A 101 -2.33 10.01 3.53
C ASN A 101 -1.85 8.55 3.54
N THR A 102 -2.33 7.77 2.57
CA THR A 102 -2.11 6.32 2.52
C THR A 102 -1.25 5.95 1.32
N TRP A 103 -0.22 5.13 1.53
CA TRP A 103 0.70 4.62 0.52
C TRP A 103 0.38 3.16 0.17
N ALA A 104 0.65 2.76 -1.08
CA ALA A 104 0.52 1.36 -1.48
C ALA A 104 1.86 0.64 -1.34
N VAL A 105 1.88 -0.48 -0.59
CA VAL A 105 3.08 -1.29 -0.37
C VAL A 105 3.18 -2.50 -1.31
N ILE A 106 2.35 -2.56 -2.34
CA ILE A 106 2.36 -3.48 -3.47
C ILE A 106 1.92 -4.90 -3.12
N ASN A 107 2.46 -5.51 -2.06
CA ASN A 107 2.13 -6.86 -1.61
C ASN A 107 2.45 -7.05 -0.13
N SER A 108 1.98 -8.18 0.42
CA SER A 108 2.19 -8.56 1.82
C SER A 108 3.67 -8.69 2.21
N GLY A 109 4.54 -9.11 1.30
CA GLY A 109 5.99 -9.20 1.54
C GLY A 109 6.63 -7.83 1.78
N PHE A 110 6.28 -6.82 1.00
CA PHE A 110 6.73 -5.44 1.24
C PHE A 110 6.04 -4.82 2.45
N MET A 111 4.79 -5.16 2.75
CA MET A 111 4.11 -4.73 3.97
C MET A 111 4.91 -5.12 5.21
N LYS A 112 5.35 -6.37 5.34
CA LYS A 112 6.16 -6.86 6.46
C LYS A 112 7.48 -6.08 6.65
N LYS A 113 8.10 -5.69 5.53
CA LYS A 113 9.37 -4.94 5.50
C LYS A 113 9.19 -3.43 5.67
N PHE A 114 7.97 -2.91 5.66
CA PHE A 114 7.72 -1.47 5.76
C PHE A 114 8.08 -0.92 7.14
N ARG A 115 8.77 0.21 7.15
CA ARG A 115 9.10 1.00 8.36
C ARG A 115 8.69 2.44 8.12
N VAL A 116 8.10 3.05 9.12
CA VAL A 116 7.65 4.44 9.03
C VAL A 116 8.83 5.40 8.85
N PRO A 117 8.70 6.44 8.02
CA PRO A 117 9.69 7.52 7.97
C PRO A 117 9.72 8.33 9.28
N ALA A 118 10.78 9.11 9.46
CA ALA A 118 10.93 10.01 10.59
C ALA A 118 9.75 11.00 10.69
N GLY A 119 9.36 11.37 11.91
CA GLY A 119 8.26 12.30 12.20
C GLY A 119 6.88 11.66 12.24
N VAL A 120 6.70 10.42 11.79
CA VAL A 120 5.42 9.71 11.88
C VAL A 120 5.18 9.26 13.32
N LYS A 121 4.04 9.68 13.89
CA LYS A 121 3.59 9.33 15.25
C LYS A 121 2.53 8.23 15.26
N HIS A 122 1.76 8.09 14.19
CA HIS A 122 0.71 7.10 14.05
C HIS A 122 0.77 6.42 12.68
N LEU A 123 0.95 5.11 12.67
CA LEU A 123 0.82 4.27 11.50
C LEU A 123 -0.54 3.60 11.50
N ILE A 124 -1.28 3.70 10.40
CA ILE A 124 -2.52 2.93 10.18
C ILE A 124 -2.25 1.91 9.07
N ILE A 125 -2.42 0.64 9.37
CA ILE A 125 -2.26 -0.45 8.42
C ILE A 125 -3.66 -0.90 8.01
N PHE A 126 -4.00 -0.71 6.75
CA PHE A 126 -5.25 -1.16 6.16
C PHE A 126 -5.02 -2.54 5.54
N ALA A 127 -5.50 -3.56 6.22
CA ALA A 127 -5.34 -4.96 5.83
C ALA A 127 -6.58 -5.46 5.10
N ASP A 128 -6.38 -6.20 4.01
CA ASP A 128 -7.46 -6.85 3.30
C ASP A 128 -7.96 -8.08 4.10
N MET A 129 -9.28 -8.33 4.07
CA MET A 129 -9.88 -9.51 4.68
C MET A 129 -9.84 -10.68 3.69
N ASP A 130 -8.70 -11.36 3.63
CA ASP A 130 -8.57 -12.61 2.88
C ASP A 130 -8.95 -13.81 3.75
N LYS A 131 -10.17 -14.29 3.57
CA LYS A 131 -10.74 -15.41 4.35
C LYS A 131 -10.05 -16.75 4.10
N HIS A 132 -9.30 -16.87 3.01
CA HIS A 132 -8.73 -18.16 2.59
C HIS A 132 -7.28 -18.34 2.98
N SER A 133 -6.52 -17.28 3.22
CA SER A 133 -5.08 -17.37 3.47
C SER A 133 -4.60 -16.67 4.74
N ALA A 134 -5.34 -15.71 5.28
CA ALA A 134 -4.92 -14.83 6.36
C ALA A 134 -3.57 -14.10 6.11
N THR A 135 -3.04 -14.11 4.89
CA THR A 135 -1.71 -13.60 4.55
C THR A 135 -1.61 -12.09 4.77
N GLY A 136 -2.65 -11.34 4.38
CA GLY A 136 -2.74 -9.90 4.60
C GLY A 136 -2.73 -9.54 6.08
N HIS A 137 -3.51 -10.26 6.90
CA HIS A 137 -3.53 -10.07 8.35
C HIS A 137 -2.17 -10.37 9.00
N ALA A 138 -1.56 -11.52 8.69
CA ALA A 138 -0.24 -11.86 9.22
C ALA A 138 0.80 -10.78 8.87
N ALA A 139 0.81 -10.31 7.63
CA ALA A 139 1.71 -9.25 7.18
C ALA A 139 1.48 -7.92 7.94
N ALA A 140 0.22 -7.55 8.17
CA ALA A 140 -0.14 -6.34 8.90
C ALA A 140 0.33 -6.39 10.35
N PHE A 141 0.12 -7.53 11.05
CA PHE A 141 0.57 -7.71 12.44
C PHE A 141 2.10 -7.77 12.54
N GLU A 142 2.80 -8.44 11.62
CA GLU A 142 4.26 -8.44 11.55
C GLU A 142 4.81 -7.03 11.32
N CYS A 143 4.20 -6.25 10.41
CA CYS A 143 4.55 -4.86 10.16
C CYS A 143 4.37 -4.00 11.42
N ALA A 144 3.21 -4.12 12.09
CA ALA A 144 2.92 -3.40 13.32
C ALA A 144 3.95 -3.70 14.40
N HIS A 145 4.22 -4.99 14.65
CA HIS A 145 5.19 -5.44 15.64
C HIS A 145 6.59 -4.87 15.36
N ALA A 146 7.07 -4.99 14.13
CA ALA A 146 8.38 -4.51 13.75
C ALA A 146 8.54 -2.97 13.89
N ASN A 147 7.48 -2.21 13.60
CA ASN A 147 7.48 -0.75 13.77
C ASN A 147 7.43 -0.32 15.24
N LEU A 148 6.71 -1.05 16.09
CA LEU A 148 6.65 -0.80 17.54
C LEU A 148 8.00 -1.07 18.22
N LEU A 149 8.78 -2.05 17.75
CA LEU A 149 10.11 -2.35 18.29
C LEU A 149 11.21 -1.44 17.74
N ALA A 150 11.02 -0.85 16.57
CA ALA A 150 12.04 -0.02 15.92
C ALA A 150 12.30 1.29 16.69
N LYS A 151 13.52 1.81 16.62
CA LYS A 151 13.87 3.17 17.08
C LYS A 151 13.32 4.19 16.08
N ASN A 152 12.13 4.69 16.32
CA ASN A 152 11.43 5.67 15.48
C ASN A 152 10.54 6.56 16.37
N ASP A 153 9.90 7.57 15.78
CA ASP A 153 9.03 8.53 16.46
C ASP A 153 7.62 8.02 16.74
N LEU A 154 7.31 6.78 16.41
CA LEU A 154 5.99 6.22 16.48
C LEU A 154 5.48 6.18 17.93
N VAL A 155 4.22 6.54 18.11
CA VAL A 155 3.48 6.46 19.40
C VAL A 155 2.53 5.26 19.38
N LYS A 156 1.85 5.06 18.24
CA LYS A 156 0.86 3.98 18.10
C LYS A 156 0.77 3.43 16.67
N VAL A 157 0.28 2.22 16.57
CA VAL A 157 -0.11 1.56 15.31
C VAL A 157 -1.56 1.13 15.42
N SER A 158 -2.37 1.43 14.41
CA SER A 158 -3.70 0.87 14.22
C SER A 158 -3.65 -0.12 13.07
N ILE A 159 -4.27 -1.29 13.23
CA ILE A 159 -4.57 -2.20 12.13
C ILE A 159 -6.08 -2.14 11.91
N ARG A 160 -6.50 -1.84 10.68
CA ARG A 160 -7.91 -1.79 10.27
C ARG A 160 -8.18 -2.81 9.19
N TRP A 161 -9.33 -3.46 9.24
CA TRP A 161 -9.78 -4.38 8.20
C TRP A 161 -11.30 -4.38 8.09
N PRO A 162 -11.88 -4.54 6.87
CA PRO A 162 -13.32 -4.68 6.69
C PRO A 162 -13.77 -6.08 7.09
N ASP A 163 -15.06 -6.27 7.30
CA ASP A 163 -15.60 -7.61 7.59
C ASP A 163 -15.49 -8.56 6.38
N ASN A 164 -15.41 -8.02 5.15
CA ASN A 164 -15.25 -8.77 3.91
C ASN A 164 -14.38 -8.00 2.89
N GLY A 165 -13.59 -8.73 2.09
CA GLY A 165 -12.86 -8.17 0.97
C GLY A 165 -11.81 -7.12 1.33
N ASP A 166 -11.69 -6.11 0.51
CA ASP A 166 -10.79 -4.98 0.71
C ASP A 166 -11.54 -3.66 1.00
N PHE A 167 -10.81 -2.56 1.23
CA PHE A 167 -11.41 -1.26 1.52
C PHE A 167 -12.09 -0.62 0.31
N ASN A 168 -11.80 -1.05 -0.92
CA ASN A 168 -12.55 -0.63 -2.08
C ASN A 168 -13.92 -1.32 -2.14
N ASP A 169 -13.97 -2.62 -1.82
CA ASP A 169 -15.21 -3.37 -1.66
C ASP A 169 -16.06 -2.80 -0.53
N MET A 170 -15.44 -2.49 0.62
CA MET A 170 -16.08 -1.86 1.77
C MET A 170 -16.71 -0.53 1.40
N LEU A 171 -16.01 0.32 0.63
CA LEU A 171 -16.55 1.61 0.18
C LEU A 171 -17.80 1.44 -0.69
N MET A 172 -17.84 0.40 -1.52
CA MET A 172 -18.96 0.10 -2.40
C MET A 172 -20.14 -0.55 -1.66
N ASN A 173 -19.89 -1.38 -0.67
CA ASN A 173 -20.89 -2.23 0.00
C ASN A 173 -21.35 -1.67 1.34
N GLY A 174 -20.60 -0.75 1.97
CA GLY A 174 -20.89 -0.21 3.29
C GLY A 174 -20.58 -1.18 4.43
N ASP A 175 -19.63 -2.09 4.25
CA ASP A 175 -19.21 -3.06 5.26
C ASP A 175 -18.63 -2.37 6.51
N GLN A 176 -18.76 -3.02 7.67
CA GLN A 176 -18.16 -2.53 8.90
C GLN A 176 -16.64 -2.74 8.89
N VAL A 177 -15.94 -1.84 9.56
CA VAL A 177 -14.49 -1.89 9.72
C VAL A 177 -14.14 -2.16 11.17
N ARG A 178 -13.28 -3.14 11.38
CA ARG A 178 -12.70 -3.46 12.69
C ARG A 178 -11.36 -2.76 12.85
N GLU A 179 -11.00 -2.44 14.07
CA GLU A 179 -9.72 -1.82 14.41
C GLU A 179 -9.10 -2.46 15.64
N GLN A 180 -7.79 -2.69 15.57
CA GLN A 180 -6.95 -3.04 16.70
C GLN A 180 -5.85 -2.00 16.84
N VAL A 181 -5.69 -1.42 18.03
CA VAL A 181 -4.69 -0.37 18.32
C VAL A 181 -3.63 -0.92 19.27
N PHE A 182 -2.36 -0.61 18.94
CA PHE A 182 -1.20 -0.94 19.76
C PHE A 182 -0.40 0.33 20.05
N TYR A 183 0.11 0.44 21.27
CA TYR A 183 0.92 1.57 21.71
C TYR A 183 2.37 1.15 21.90
N LYS A 184 3.28 2.02 21.49
CA LYS A 184 4.71 1.84 21.75
C LYS A 184 4.99 1.97 23.23
N LYS A 185 5.76 1.04 23.80
CA LYS A 185 6.22 1.18 25.19
C LYS A 185 7.12 2.41 25.29
N VAL A 186 6.78 3.33 26.19
CA VAL A 186 7.68 4.41 26.57
C VAL A 186 8.81 3.77 27.37
N ALA A 187 10.07 3.97 26.95
CA ALA A 187 11.20 3.62 27.80
C ALA A 187 11.16 4.52 29.03
N VAL A 188 11.00 3.93 30.21
CA VAL A 188 11.11 4.62 31.50
C VAL A 188 12.56 4.82 31.80
#